data_92813acde2188cd80b540c37d5845107
#
_entry.id   92813acde2188cd80b540c37d5845107
#
_cell.length_a   1.000
_cell.length_b   1.000
_cell.length_c   1.000
_cell.angle_alpha   90.00
_cell.angle_beta   90.00
_cell.angle_gamma   90.00
#
_symmetry.space_group_name_H-M   'P 1'
#
loop_
_entity.id
_entity.type
_entity.pdbx_description
1 polymer ?
#
loop_
_entity_poly.entity_id
_entity_poly.type
_entity_poly.pdbx_seq_one_letter_code
_entity_poly.pdbx_strand_id
1 'polypeptide(L)'
;VNARHMKNVPGKKTDMRDSEWISTLLRAGLLNASFIPEKRIREFRDLNRYRKSIIRDITSQKNRVEKFLQSSGFRLSSFISDIFGASGRNIILHLMEHGQIDKISLDSYLKTKTRKRIDEILMSVKGTLSEHQKSFLKILMCHYDSMKEHLIEIETHLQEDMLPFALQIEQLNTIYGISTTASCAIIAEIGTDMKPFKTAEHICSWAGLCPGNNESAGKRKSTSITKGNPYIKSML
;
A
#
# COMPACT_ATOMS: atom_id res chain seq x y z
N VAL A 1 -8.40 17.15 -16.99
CA VAL A 1 -7.81 18.51 -17.00
C VAL A 1 -6.66 18.56 -16.02
N ASN A 2 -5.53 19.11 -16.43
CA ASN A 2 -4.34 19.19 -15.56
C ASN A 2 -4.53 20.31 -14.52
N ALA A 3 -4.64 19.96 -13.26
CA ALA A 3 -4.86 20.90 -12.14
C ALA A 3 -3.74 21.98 -12.02
N ARG A 4 -2.54 21.73 -12.54
CA ARG A 4 -1.45 22.70 -12.53
C ARG A 4 -1.66 23.82 -13.55
N HIS A 5 -2.23 23.52 -14.72
CA HIS A 5 -2.60 24.53 -15.71
C HIS A 5 -3.70 25.48 -15.19
N MET A 6 -4.66 24.91 -14.45
CA MET A 6 -5.76 25.71 -13.86
C MET A 6 -5.30 26.66 -12.75
N LYS A 7 -4.29 26.27 -11.96
CA LYS A 7 -3.77 27.11 -10.87
C LYS A 7 -3.04 28.36 -11.31
N ASN A 8 -2.53 28.39 -12.54
CA ASN A 8 -1.73 29.50 -13.06
C ASN A 8 -2.61 30.56 -13.76
N VAL A 9 -3.93 30.33 -13.86
CA VAL A 9 -4.86 31.30 -14.46
C VAL A 9 -5.54 32.07 -13.33
N PRO A 10 -5.47 33.42 -13.31
CA PRO A 10 -6.11 34.24 -12.27
C PRO A 10 -7.63 34.08 -12.27
N GLY A 11 -8.23 33.79 -11.12
CA GLY A 11 -9.68 33.67 -10.97
C GLY A 11 -10.11 33.59 -9.52
N LYS A 12 -11.37 33.92 -9.22
CA LYS A 12 -11.94 33.82 -7.87
C LYS A 12 -12.39 32.39 -7.58
N LYS A 13 -11.96 31.86 -6.43
CA LYS A 13 -12.19 30.47 -5.99
C LYS A 13 -13.58 30.26 -5.41
N THR A 14 -14.52 29.84 -6.25
CA THR A 14 -15.77 29.19 -5.81
C THR A 14 -16.06 28.04 -6.77
N ASP A 15 -16.58 26.91 -6.29
CA ASP A 15 -16.80 25.69 -7.09
C ASP A 15 -17.64 25.92 -8.35
N MET A 16 -18.67 26.77 -8.27
CA MET A 16 -19.50 27.16 -9.44
C MET A 16 -18.67 27.93 -10.47
N ARG A 17 -17.88 28.91 -10.04
CA ARG A 17 -17.03 29.71 -10.95
C ARG A 17 -15.88 28.88 -11.51
N ASP A 18 -15.36 27.91 -10.75
CA ASP A 18 -14.36 26.97 -11.24
C ASP A 18 -14.92 26.11 -12.38
N SER A 19 -16.17 25.66 -12.30
CA SER A 19 -16.85 24.89 -13.35
C SER A 19 -17.07 25.72 -14.63
N GLU A 20 -17.58 26.94 -14.50
CA GLU A 20 -17.75 27.88 -15.61
C GLU A 20 -16.41 28.23 -16.26
N TRP A 21 -15.39 28.43 -15.45
CA TRP A 21 -14.05 28.75 -15.91
C TRP A 21 -13.40 27.57 -16.66
N ILE A 22 -13.53 26.36 -16.12
CA ILE A 22 -13.07 25.13 -16.79
C ILE A 22 -13.77 24.98 -18.16
N SER A 23 -15.09 25.18 -18.21
CA SER A 23 -15.84 25.08 -19.47
C SER A 23 -15.39 26.12 -20.50
N THR A 24 -15.11 27.34 -20.06
CA THR A 24 -14.61 28.44 -20.91
C THR A 24 -13.22 28.12 -21.46
N LEU A 25 -12.29 27.64 -20.60
CA LEU A 25 -10.95 27.23 -21.01
C LEU A 25 -10.97 26.04 -21.97
N LEU A 26 -11.87 25.08 -21.72
CA LEU A 26 -12.06 23.91 -22.60
C LEU A 26 -12.53 24.35 -23.98
N ARG A 27 -13.54 25.22 -24.05
CA ARG A 27 -14.09 25.78 -25.30
C ARG A 27 -13.05 26.60 -26.06
N ALA A 28 -12.16 27.29 -25.35
CA ALA A 28 -11.06 28.07 -25.94
C ALA A 28 -9.86 27.19 -26.38
N GLY A 29 -9.89 25.86 -26.17
CA GLY A 29 -8.79 24.96 -26.51
C GLY A 29 -7.54 25.13 -25.63
N LEU A 30 -7.64 25.83 -24.50
CA LEU A 30 -6.52 26.14 -23.60
C LEU A 30 -6.21 25.03 -22.59
N LEU A 31 -7.01 23.97 -22.55
CA LEU A 31 -6.81 22.84 -21.62
C LEU A 31 -6.20 21.65 -22.33
N ASN A 32 -5.06 21.20 -21.84
CA ASN A 32 -4.48 19.93 -22.27
C ASN A 32 -5.19 18.76 -21.58
N ALA A 33 -5.53 17.73 -22.36
CA ALA A 33 -6.10 16.50 -21.84
C ALA A 33 -5.11 15.78 -20.92
N SER A 34 -5.61 15.19 -19.85
CA SER A 34 -4.82 14.27 -19.03
C SER A 34 -4.82 12.88 -19.67
N PHE A 35 -3.74 12.14 -19.47
CA PHE A 35 -3.68 10.74 -19.89
C PHE A 35 -4.73 9.91 -19.15
N ILE A 36 -5.61 9.27 -19.91
CA ILE A 36 -6.63 8.34 -19.43
C ILE A 36 -6.42 7.03 -20.17
N PRO A 37 -6.05 5.93 -19.49
CA PRO A 37 -5.90 4.63 -20.13
C PRO A 37 -7.23 4.06 -20.62
N GLU A 38 -7.14 3.05 -21.47
CA GLU A 38 -8.29 2.24 -21.89
C GLU A 38 -9.09 1.68 -20.71
N LYS A 39 -10.37 1.35 -20.96
CA LYS A 39 -11.27 0.86 -19.91
C LYS A 39 -10.68 -0.33 -19.16
N ARG A 40 -10.17 -1.33 -19.88
CA ARG A 40 -9.56 -2.54 -19.29
C ARG A 40 -8.39 -2.22 -18.36
N ILE A 41 -7.50 -1.30 -18.79
CA ILE A 41 -6.36 -0.85 -17.95
C ILE A 41 -6.85 -0.08 -16.72
N ARG A 42 -7.95 0.66 -16.82
CA ARG A 42 -8.54 1.36 -15.66
C ARG A 42 -9.10 0.38 -14.64
N GLU A 43 -9.81 -0.66 -15.06
CA GLU A 43 -10.35 -1.71 -14.20
C GLU A 43 -9.20 -2.45 -13.49
N PHE A 44 -8.19 -2.85 -14.22
CA PHE A 44 -6.96 -3.44 -13.65
C PHE A 44 -6.24 -2.49 -12.69
N ARG A 45 -6.17 -1.20 -13.00
CA ARG A 45 -5.59 -0.16 -12.14
C ARG A 45 -6.36 -0.03 -10.83
N ASP A 46 -7.68 0.01 -10.87
CA ASP A 46 -8.52 0.18 -9.68
C ASP A 46 -8.31 -0.99 -8.72
N LEU A 47 -8.29 -2.22 -9.24
CA LEU A 47 -8.04 -3.43 -8.44
C LEU A 47 -6.62 -3.44 -7.85
N ASN A 48 -5.60 -3.08 -8.64
CA ASN A 48 -4.21 -3.03 -8.19
C ASN A 48 -4.00 -1.94 -7.10
N ARG A 49 -4.65 -0.80 -7.24
CA ARG A 49 -4.63 0.26 -6.21
C ARG A 49 -5.34 -0.16 -4.94
N TYR A 50 -6.47 -0.85 -5.07
CA TYR A 50 -7.20 -1.39 -3.93
C TYR A 50 -6.38 -2.44 -3.19
N ARG A 51 -5.71 -3.36 -3.90
CA ARG A 51 -4.73 -4.30 -3.31
C ARG A 51 -3.71 -3.57 -2.43
N LYS A 52 -3.12 -2.49 -2.94
CA LYS A 52 -2.15 -1.69 -2.17
C LYS A 52 -2.77 -1.05 -0.93
N SER A 53 -4.04 -0.65 -0.99
CA SER A 53 -4.77 -0.14 0.18
C SER A 53 -4.96 -1.23 1.24
N ILE A 54 -5.46 -2.40 0.84
CA ILE A 54 -5.67 -3.54 1.76
C ILE A 54 -4.35 -3.96 2.44
N ILE A 55 -3.22 -3.98 1.74
CA ILE A 55 -1.91 -4.29 2.34
C ILE A 55 -1.56 -3.26 3.44
N ARG A 56 -1.84 -1.96 3.22
CA ARG A 56 -1.64 -0.93 4.26
C ARG A 56 -2.58 -1.12 5.44
N ASP A 57 -3.84 -1.48 5.18
CA ASP A 57 -4.83 -1.71 6.21
C ASP A 57 -4.48 -2.93 7.05
N ILE A 58 -4.00 -4.02 6.43
CA ILE A 58 -3.45 -5.20 7.12
C ILE A 58 -2.27 -4.80 8.01
N THR A 59 -1.36 -3.96 7.52
CA THR A 59 -0.22 -3.47 8.32
C THR A 59 -0.69 -2.63 9.50
N SER A 60 -1.66 -1.75 9.28
CA SER A 60 -2.28 -0.96 10.34
C SER A 60 -2.97 -1.82 11.39
N GLN A 61 -3.64 -2.90 10.95
CA GLN A 61 -4.30 -3.84 11.85
C GLN A 61 -3.29 -4.67 12.65
N LYS A 62 -2.20 -5.11 12.03
CA LYS A 62 -1.07 -5.75 12.74
C LYS A 62 -0.57 -4.85 13.87
N ASN A 63 -0.34 -3.59 13.58
CA ASN A 63 0.12 -2.62 14.59
C ASN A 63 -0.90 -2.41 15.71
N ARG A 64 -2.22 -2.47 15.43
CA ARG A 64 -3.27 -2.39 16.46
C ARG A 64 -3.24 -3.60 17.38
N VAL A 65 -3.12 -4.81 16.83
CA VAL A 65 -3.00 -6.05 17.63
C VAL A 65 -1.76 -5.99 18.51
N GLU A 66 -0.61 -5.63 17.93
CA GLU A 66 0.64 -5.50 18.67
C GLU A 66 0.54 -4.47 19.80
N LYS A 67 0.02 -3.27 19.51
CA LYS A 67 -0.19 -2.23 20.52
C LYS A 67 -1.12 -2.69 21.63
N PHE A 68 -2.19 -3.42 21.29
CA PHE A 68 -3.11 -3.99 22.28
C PHE A 68 -2.40 -5.01 23.17
N LEU A 69 -1.65 -5.95 22.61
CA LEU A 69 -0.88 -6.92 23.38
C LEU A 69 0.11 -6.25 24.31
N GLN A 70 0.88 -5.24 23.81
CA GLN A 70 1.82 -4.49 24.63
C GLN A 70 1.15 -3.74 25.77
N SER A 71 0.01 -3.08 25.52
CA SER A 71 -0.74 -2.37 26.56
C SER A 71 -1.36 -3.31 27.60
N SER A 72 -1.56 -4.58 27.22
CA SER A 72 -2.04 -5.65 28.13
C SER A 72 -0.89 -6.39 28.85
N GLY A 73 0.37 -5.94 28.66
CA GLY A 73 1.56 -6.51 29.31
C GLY A 73 2.25 -7.63 28.53
N PHE A 74 1.81 -7.94 27.30
CA PHE A 74 2.38 -8.99 26.46
C PHE A 74 3.32 -8.40 25.40
N ARG A 75 4.64 -8.61 25.54
CA ARG A 75 5.67 -8.03 24.65
C ARG A 75 6.26 -9.06 23.69
N LEU A 76 5.42 -9.72 22.92
CA LEU A 76 5.84 -10.78 21.97
C LEU A 76 6.84 -10.31 20.92
N SER A 77 6.67 -9.10 20.37
CA SER A 77 7.54 -8.55 19.31
C SER A 77 8.98 -8.30 19.74
N SER A 78 9.27 -8.26 21.04
CA SER A 78 10.64 -8.16 21.55
C SER A 78 11.47 -9.43 21.30
N PHE A 79 10.81 -10.57 21.07
CA PHE A 79 11.47 -11.87 20.93
C PHE A 79 11.08 -12.62 19.65
N ILE A 80 9.92 -12.32 19.09
CA ILE A 80 9.36 -12.94 17.89
C ILE A 80 9.26 -11.86 16.81
N SER A 81 10.06 -11.97 15.76
CA SER A 81 10.16 -10.97 14.68
C SER A 81 8.85 -10.78 13.92
N ASP A 82 8.04 -11.83 13.76
CA ASP A 82 6.70 -11.76 13.18
C ASP A 82 5.70 -12.47 14.10
N ILE A 83 4.96 -11.69 14.87
CA ILE A 83 3.92 -12.19 15.79
C ILE A 83 2.70 -12.76 15.04
N PHE A 84 2.57 -12.51 13.74
CA PHE A 84 1.53 -13.09 12.87
C PHE A 84 2.03 -14.33 12.09
N GLY A 85 3.31 -14.67 12.21
CA GLY A 85 3.86 -15.93 11.74
C GLY A 85 3.41 -17.12 12.61
N ALA A 86 3.73 -18.35 12.21
CA ALA A 86 3.19 -19.55 12.82
C ALA A 86 3.31 -19.58 14.36
N SER A 87 4.50 -19.32 14.91
CA SER A 87 4.70 -19.32 16.37
C SER A 87 3.93 -18.21 17.09
N GLY A 88 4.04 -16.97 16.61
CA GLY A 88 3.35 -15.84 17.23
C GLY A 88 1.83 -15.97 17.15
N ARG A 89 1.31 -16.43 15.99
CA ARG A 89 -0.12 -16.66 15.80
C ARG A 89 -0.65 -17.72 16.78
N ASN A 90 0.04 -18.85 16.96
CA ASN A 90 -0.38 -19.88 17.92
C ASN A 90 -0.41 -19.35 19.35
N ILE A 91 0.56 -18.53 19.74
CA ILE A 91 0.57 -17.88 21.05
C ILE A 91 -0.62 -16.92 21.19
N ILE A 92 -0.92 -16.10 20.18
CA ILE A 92 -2.06 -15.19 20.20
C ILE A 92 -3.37 -15.98 20.32
N LEU A 93 -3.56 -17.07 19.56
CA LEU A 93 -4.74 -17.91 19.63
C LEU A 93 -4.88 -18.54 21.01
N HIS A 94 -3.80 -19.04 21.60
CA HIS A 94 -3.81 -19.58 22.97
C HIS A 94 -4.21 -18.52 24.01
N LEU A 95 -3.66 -17.29 23.88
CA LEU A 95 -4.04 -16.18 24.76
C LEU A 95 -5.52 -15.78 24.61
N MET A 96 -6.08 -15.85 23.39
CA MET A 96 -7.51 -15.59 23.16
C MET A 96 -8.41 -16.63 23.85
N GLU A 97 -7.96 -17.87 23.93
CA GLU A 97 -8.73 -18.97 24.53
C GLU A 97 -8.57 -19.02 26.06
N HIS A 98 -7.32 -19.02 26.53
CA HIS A 98 -6.99 -19.30 27.93
C HIS A 98 -6.65 -18.03 28.74
N GLY A 99 -6.36 -16.90 28.09
CA GLY A 99 -6.01 -15.63 28.72
C GLY A 99 -4.59 -15.57 29.26
N GLN A 100 -3.90 -16.68 29.39
CA GLN A 100 -2.52 -16.82 29.87
C GLN A 100 -1.84 -17.98 29.16
N ILE A 101 -0.51 -18.06 29.24
CA ILE A 101 0.25 -19.15 28.62
C ILE A 101 1.29 -19.69 29.61
N ASP A 102 1.35 -21.02 29.72
CA ASP A 102 2.36 -21.72 30.50
C ASP A 102 3.59 -22.09 29.67
N LYS A 103 4.66 -22.52 30.34
CA LYS A 103 5.91 -22.87 29.68
C LYS A 103 5.76 -24.05 28.69
N ILE A 104 4.92 -25.03 29.01
CA ILE A 104 4.73 -26.25 28.21
C ILE A 104 4.07 -25.89 26.87
N SER A 105 2.97 -25.16 26.95
CA SER A 105 2.24 -24.67 25.77
C SER A 105 3.12 -23.74 24.92
N LEU A 106 3.85 -22.82 25.57
CA LEU A 106 4.77 -21.93 24.88
C LEU A 106 5.87 -22.70 24.13
N ASP A 107 6.48 -23.72 24.75
CA ASP A 107 7.51 -24.53 24.13
C ASP A 107 7.02 -25.23 22.86
N SER A 108 5.78 -25.73 22.88
CA SER A 108 5.18 -26.42 21.72
C SER A 108 5.01 -25.48 20.49
N TYR A 109 4.85 -24.18 20.69
CA TYR A 109 4.65 -23.21 19.61
C TYR A 109 5.94 -22.62 19.06
N LEU A 110 7.05 -22.71 19.81
CA LEU A 110 8.32 -22.09 19.44
C LEU A 110 9.14 -22.98 18.51
N LYS A 111 9.75 -22.35 17.49
CA LYS A 111 10.74 -22.99 16.61
C LYS A 111 12.10 -23.06 17.33
N THR A 112 12.97 -23.99 16.88
CA THR A 112 14.28 -24.30 17.48
C THR A 112 15.14 -23.06 17.83
N LYS A 113 15.17 -22.05 16.96
CA LYS A 113 15.93 -20.81 17.20
C LYS A 113 15.37 -19.99 18.37
N THR A 114 14.05 -19.84 18.42
CA THR A 114 13.33 -19.01 19.40
C THR A 114 13.19 -19.76 20.73
N ARG A 115 13.13 -21.11 20.70
CA ARG A 115 13.04 -21.98 21.88
C ARG A 115 14.22 -21.81 22.84
N LYS A 116 15.41 -21.47 22.33
CA LYS A 116 16.58 -21.20 23.17
C LYS A 116 16.39 -20.03 24.15
N ARG A 117 15.41 -19.18 23.90
CA ARG A 117 15.09 -18.00 24.72
C ARG A 117 13.72 -18.14 25.40
N ILE A 118 13.25 -19.36 25.64
CA ILE A 118 11.90 -19.64 26.16
C ILE A 118 11.63 -18.92 27.48
N ASP A 119 12.59 -18.88 28.40
CA ASP A 119 12.39 -18.26 29.71
C ASP A 119 12.24 -16.74 29.61
N GLU A 120 12.98 -16.10 28.70
CA GLU A 120 12.84 -14.66 28.41
C GLU A 120 11.47 -14.38 27.78
N ILE A 121 11.03 -15.23 26.84
CA ILE A 121 9.71 -15.09 26.19
C ILE A 121 8.61 -15.29 27.23
N LEU A 122 8.72 -16.32 28.08
CA LEU A 122 7.75 -16.56 29.13
C LEU A 122 7.61 -15.36 30.08
N MET A 123 8.73 -14.73 30.42
CA MET A 123 8.71 -13.48 31.23
C MET A 123 8.02 -12.33 30.48
N SER A 124 8.16 -12.24 29.16
CA SER A 124 7.54 -11.19 28.34
C SER A 124 6.04 -11.37 28.12
N VAL A 125 5.52 -12.54 28.40
CA VAL A 125 4.09 -12.89 28.29
C VAL A 125 3.49 -13.28 29.62
N LYS A 126 4.15 -12.94 30.70
CA LYS A 126 3.68 -13.21 32.08
C LYS A 126 2.56 -12.23 32.44
N GLY A 127 1.33 -12.68 32.27
CA GLY A 127 0.14 -11.88 32.55
C GLY A 127 -1.11 -12.71 32.31
N THR A 128 -2.28 -12.15 32.63
CA THR A 128 -3.57 -12.76 32.35
C THR A 128 -4.49 -11.76 31.68
N LEU A 129 -5.03 -12.10 30.52
CA LEU A 129 -6.05 -11.31 29.84
C LEU A 129 -7.41 -11.50 30.54
N SER A 130 -8.11 -10.41 30.80
CA SER A 130 -9.49 -10.46 31.23
C SER A 130 -10.40 -10.99 30.12
N GLU A 131 -11.61 -11.42 30.45
CA GLU A 131 -12.60 -11.87 29.44
C GLU A 131 -12.89 -10.77 28.40
N HIS A 132 -12.96 -9.51 28.83
CA HIS A 132 -13.11 -8.37 27.93
C HIS A 132 -11.91 -8.26 26.97
N GLN A 133 -10.68 -8.39 27.46
CA GLN A 133 -9.46 -8.32 26.65
C GLN A 133 -9.37 -9.49 25.66
N LYS A 134 -9.75 -10.70 26.07
CA LYS A 134 -9.83 -11.88 25.16
C LYS A 134 -10.83 -11.62 24.02
N SER A 135 -12.02 -11.15 24.37
CA SER A 135 -13.07 -10.82 23.38
C SER A 135 -12.60 -9.73 22.42
N PHE A 136 -11.95 -8.70 22.92
CA PHE A 136 -11.44 -7.62 22.06
C PHE A 136 -10.29 -8.08 21.15
N LEU A 137 -9.37 -8.90 21.66
CA LEU A 137 -8.31 -9.51 20.85
C LEU A 137 -8.89 -10.39 19.74
N LYS A 138 -9.95 -11.14 20.04
CA LYS A 138 -10.67 -11.95 19.05
C LYS A 138 -11.26 -11.10 17.93
N ILE A 139 -11.89 -9.96 18.26
CA ILE A 139 -12.41 -9.02 17.24
C ILE A 139 -11.28 -8.50 16.36
N LEU A 140 -10.14 -8.11 16.95
CA LEU A 140 -9.00 -7.61 16.20
C LEU A 140 -8.42 -8.66 15.25
N MET A 141 -8.33 -9.92 15.70
CA MET A 141 -7.81 -11.04 14.90
C MET A 141 -8.78 -11.45 13.80
N CYS A 142 -10.09 -11.51 14.06
CA CYS A 142 -11.10 -11.78 13.03
C CYS A 142 -11.03 -10.73 11.92
N HIS A 143 -10.90 -9.46 12.26
CA HIS A 143 -10.76 -8.40 11.26
C HIS A 143 -9.47 -8.54 10.43
N TYR A 144 -8.35 -8.88 11.08
CA TYR A 144 -7.09 -9.18 10.37
C TYR A 144 -7.25 -10.35 9.38
N ASP A 145 -7.88 -11.43 9.81
CA ASP A 145 -8.09 -12.63 8.99
C ASP A 145 -8.99 -12.34 7.79
N SER A 146 -10.10 -11.63 8.00
CA SER A 146 -11.00 -11.20 6.92
C SER A 146 -10.27 -10.34 5.86
N MET A 147 -9.41 -9.41 6.28
CA MET A 147 -8.61 -8.63 5.32
C MET A 147 -7.61 -9.49 4.55
N LYS A 148 -7.07 -10.55 5.17
CA LYS A 148 -6.18 -11.51 4.48
C LYS A 148 -6.93 -12.32 3.43
N GLU A 149 -8.15 -12.73 3.72
CA GLU A 149 -9.04 -13.43 2.77
C GLU A 149 -9.38 -12.53 1.59
N HIS A 150 -9.78 -11.29 1.82
CA HIS A 150 -10.02 -10.31 0.76
C HIS A 150 -8.78 -10.05 -0.10
N LEU A 151 -7.58 -10.03 0.52
CA LEU A 151 -6.34 -9.86 -0.25
C LEU A 151 -6.11 -11.04 -1.20
N ILE A 152 -6.37 -12.27 -0.75
CA ILE A 152 -6.25 -13.49 -1.60
C ILE A 152 -7.23 -13.42 -2.78
N GLU A 153 -8.47 -13.02 -2.54
CA GLU A 153 -9.48 -12.85 -3.58
C GLU A 153 -9.04 -11.81 -4.63
N ILE A 154 -8.57 -10.64 -4.17
CA ILE A 154 -8.05 -9.59 -5.05
C ILE A 154 -6.87 -10.10 -5.88
N GLU A 155 -5.95 -10.84 -5.27
CA GLU A 155 -4.77 -11.39 -5.95
C GLU A 155 -5.16 -12.44 -7.00
N THR A 156 -6.21 -13.21 -6.77
CA THR A 156 -6.77 -14.15 -7.76
C THR A 156 -7.31 -13.40 -8.98
N HIS A 157 -8.14 -12.37 -8.78
CA HIS A 157 -8.64 -11.54 -9.87
C HIS A 157 -7.52 -10.81 -10.63
N LEU A 158 -6.53 -10.31 -9.92
CA LEU A 158 -5.37 -9.67 -10.57
C LEU A 158 -4.59 -10.64 -11.45
N GLN A 159 -4.47 -11.91 -11.07
CA GLN A 159 -3.81 -12.93 -11.90
C GLN A 159 -4.55 -13.14 -13.22
N GLU A 160 -5.88 -13.18 -13.21
CA GLU A 160 -6.70 -13.28 -14.41
C GLU A 160 -6.55 -12.05 -15.32
N ASP A 161 -6.58 -10.84 -14.73
CA ASP A 161 -6.43 -9.57 -15.43
C ASP A 161 -5.04 -9.38 -16.05
N MET A 162 -4.02 -10.04 -15.48
CA MET A 162 -2.64 -10.00 -15.97
C MET A 162 -2.38 -10.85 -17.20
N LEU A 163 -3.17 -11.90 -17.44
CA LEU A 163 -2.94 -12.85 -18.54
C LEU A 163 -2.73 -12.19 -19.92
N PRO A 164 -3.51 -11.16 -20.32
CA PRO A 164 -3.30 -10.51 -21.61
C PRO A 164 -2.01 -9.71 -21.73
N PHE A 165 -1.36 -9.42 -20.60
CA PHE A 165 -0.14 -8.61 -20.51
C PHE A 165 1.10 -9.45 -20.15
N ALA A 166 0.99 -10.79 -20.23
CA ALA A 166 2.06 -11.70 -19.82
C ALA A 166 3.40 -11.41 -20.52
N LEU A 167 3.38 -11.13 -21.82
CA LEU A 167 4.58 -10.80 -22.59
C LEU A 167 5.24 -9.51 -22.09
N GLN A 168 4.45 -8.46 -21.87
CA GLN A 168 4.96 -7.17 -21.38
C GLN A 168 5.48 -7.25 -19.94
N ILE A 169 4.83 -8.08 -19.12
CA ILE A 169 5.28 -8.38 -17.76
C ILE A 169 6.63 -9.08 -17.80
N GLU A 170 6.78 -10.09 -18.66
CA GLU A 170 8.04 -10.80 -18.83
C GLU A 170 9.16 -9.86 -19.31
N GLN A 171 8.88 -9.00 -20.28
CA GLN A 171 9.82 -7.98 -20.74
C GLN A 171 10.25 -7.03 -19.63
N LEU A 172 9.31 -6.53 -18.81
CA LEU A 172 9.64 -5.66 -17.67
C LEU A 172 10.45 -6.39 -16.58
N ASN A 173 10.19 -7.68 -16.36
CA ASN A 173 10.92 -8.50 -15.39
C ASN A 173 12.39 -8.73 -15.80
N THR A 174 12.78 -8.50 -17.05
CA THR A 174 14.21 -8.55 -17.45
C THR A 174 15.01 -7.39 -16.86
N ILE A 175 14.36 -6.30 -16.44
CA ILE A 175 15.01 -5.15 -15.84
C ILE A 175 15.35 -5.48 -14.39
N TYR A 176 16.64 -5.38 -14.06
CA TYR A 176 17.10 -5.65 -12.69
C TYR A 176 16.38 -4.77 -11.65
N GLY A 177 15.82 -5.41 -10.63
CA GLY A 177 15.06 -4.75 -9.55
C GLY A 177 13.55 -4.65 -9.79
N ILE A 178 13.06 -4.95 -11.00
CA ILE A 178 11.62 -4.98 -11.29
C ILE A 178 11.08 -6.40 -11.07
N SER A 179 10.22 -6.55 -10.07
CA SER A 179 9.50 -7.80 -9.80
C SER A 179 8.19 -7.86 -10.61
N THR A 180 7.60 -9.05 -10.73
CA THR A 180 6.29 -9.24 -11.37
C THR A 180 5.23 -8.31 -10.79
N THR A 181 5.21 -8.12 -9.46
CA THR A 181 4.28 -7.17 -8.81
C THR A 181 4.53 -5.72 -9.26
N ALA A 182 5.78 -5.31 -9.42
CA ALA A 182 6.12 -3.98 -9.92
C ALA A 182 5.73 -3.83 -11.40
N SER A 183 6.00 -4.84 -12.24
CA SER A 183 5.60 -4.87 -13.64
C SER A 183 4.09 -4.71 -13.82
N CYS A 184 3.30 -5.46 -13.03
CA CYS A 184 1.85 -5.34 -13.03
C CYS A 184 1.38 -3.94 -12.63
N ALA A 185 1.98 -3.37 -11.59
CA ALA A 185 1.64 -2.02 -11.15
C ALA A 185 2.02 -0.94 -12.18
N ILE A 186 3.13 -1.11 -12.89
CA ILE A 186 3.53 -0.23 -13.98
C ILE A 186 2.50 -0.32 -15.11
N ILE A 187 2.17 -1.52 -15.59
CA ILE A 187 1.19 -1.72 -16.66
C ILE A 187 -0.19 -1.17 -16.24
N ALA A 188 -0.61 -1.41 -15.01
CA ALA A 188 -1.87 -0.89 -14.48
C ALA A 188 -1.92 0.66 -14.53
N GLU A 189 -0.79 1.34 -14.35
CA GLU A 189 -0.76 2.80 -14.33
C GLU A 189 -0.56 3.44 -15.70
N ILE A 190 0.26 2.88 -16.58
CA ILE A 190 0.58 3.48 -17.89
C ILE A 190 -0.03 2.74 -19.08
N GLY A 191 -0.51 1.51 -18.89
CA GLY A 191 -0.92 0.63 -19.99
C GLY A 191 0.28 0.07 -20.76
N THR A 192 -0.02 -0.48 -21.93
CA THR A 192 0.98 -1.05 -22.86
C THR A 192 1.16 -0.22 -24.13
N ASP A 193 0.23 0.71 -24.43
CA ASP A 193 0.36 1.65 -25.55
C ASP A 193 1.19 2.87 -25.10
N MET A 194 2.37 3.00 -25.69
CA MET A 194 3.29 4.12 -25.41
C MET A 194 3.06 5.36 -26.27
N LYS A 195 2.11 5.35 -27.21
CA LYS A 195 1.80 6.52 -28.05
C LYS A 195 1.47 7.80 -27.28
N PRO A 196 0.79 7.76 -26.10
CA PRO A 196 0.56 8.95 -25.28
C PRO A 196 1.84 9.55 -24.70
N PHE A 197 2.90 8.74 -24.58
CA PHE A 197 4.19 9.13 -24.02
C PHE A 197 5.25 9.14 -25.11
N LYS A 198 5.40 10.29 -25.77
CA LYS A 198 6.31 10.41 -26.94
C LYS A 198 7.78 10.20 -26.60
N THR A 199 8.20 10.46 -25.36
CA THR A 199 9.57 10.30 -24.88
C THR A 199 9.60 9.79 -23.44
N ALA A 200 10.76 9.30 -22.98
CA ALA A 200 10.98 8.88 -21.62
C ALA A 200 10.76 10.04 -20.60
N GLU A 201 11.14 11.27 -20.99
CA GLU A 201 10.94 12.45 -20.16
C GLU A 201 9.45 12.74 -19.91
N HIS A 202 8.56 12.44 -20.88
CA HIS A 202 7.12 12.58 -20.69
C HIS A 202 6.59 11.63 -19.61
N ILE A 203 7.04 10.36 -19.60
CA ILE A 203 6.69 9.40 -18.56
C ILE A 203 7.23 9.86 -17.20
N CYS A 204 8.50 10.26 -17.15
CA CYS A 204 9.13 10.76 -15.93
C CYS A 204 8.42 12.00 -15.37
N SER A 205 8.02 12.92 -16.23
CA SER A 205 7.27 14.12 -15.83
C SER A 205 5.87 13.76 -15.32
N TRP A 206 5.18 12.86 -16.02
CA TRP A 206 3.86 12.38 -15.62
C TRP A 206 3.89 11.60 -14.30
N ALA A 207 4.92 10.78 -14.11
CA ALA A 207 5.15 10.03 -12.86
C ALA A 207 5.57 10.94 -11.69
N GLY A 208 5.99 12.19 -11.95
CA GLY A 208 6.46 13.10 -10.92
C GLY A 208 7.88 12.79 -10.45
N LEU A 209 8.69 12.22 -11.31
CA LEU A 209 10.11 11.91 -11.04
C LEU A 209 11.05 13.03 -11.46
N CYS A 210 10.58 13.96 -12.31
CA CYS A 210 11.37 15.10 -12.73
C CYS A 210 11.48 16.17 -11.63
N PRO A 211 12.64 16.84 -11.50
CA PRO A 211 12.78 17.99 -10.63
C PRO A 211 11.83 19.10 -11.07
N GLY A 212 11.21 19.77 -10.11
CA GLY A 212 10.40 20.95 -10.39
C GLY A 212 11.30 22.12 -10.75
N ASN A 213 11.20 22.64 -12.00
CA ASN A 213 11.81 23.90 -12.39
C ASN A 213 11.02 25.05 -11.74
N ASN A 214 11.43 25.43 -10.55
CA ASN A 214 10.85 26.55 -9.82
C ASN A 214 11.91 27.63 -9.62
N GLU A 215 12.28 28.25 -10.77
CA GLU A 215 13.28 29.30 -10.84
C GLU A 215 12.62 30.60 -11.32
N SER A 216 12.97 31.72 -10.71
CA SER A 216 12.50 33.04 -11.11
C SER A 216 13.63 34.03 -10.88
N ALA A 217 13.99 34.80 -11.95
CA ALA A 217 15.07 35.79 -11.95
C ALA A 217 16.42 35.21 -11.47
N GLY A 218 16.78 33.99 -11.93
CA GLY A 218 18.04 33.32 -11.58
C GLY A 218 18.08 32.76 -10.15
N LYS A 219 16.99 32.87 -9.39
CA LYS A 219 16.91 32.31 -8.01
C LYS A 219 16.02 31.04 -7.98
N ARG A 220 16.61 29.92 -7.58
CA ARG A 220 15.94 28.64 -7.42
C ARG A 220 15.07 28.69 -6.16
N LYS A 221 13.74 28.62 -6.33
CA LYS A 221 12.76 28.71 -5.23
C LYS A 221 12.49 27.37 -4.54
N SER A 222 12.64 26.25 -5.24
CA SER A 222 12.41 24.91 -4.70
C SER A 222 13.16 23.85 -5.49
N THR A 223 13.67 22.83 -4.78
CA THR A 223 14.28 21.62 -5.35
C THR A 223 13.30 20.44 -5.33
N SER A 224 12.05 20.66 -4.92
CA SER A 224 11.06 19.59 -4.82
C SER A 224 10.71 19.03 -6.20
N ILE A 225 10.52 17.71 -6.28
CA ILE A 225 10.03 17.05 -7.47
C ILE A 225 8.58 17.42 -7.75
N THR A 226 8.18 17.32 -9.03
CA THR A 226 6.81 17.60 -9.44
C THR A 226 5.82 16.61 -8.80
N LYS A 227 4.59 17.07 -8.59
CA LYS A 227 3.49 16.18 -8.19
C LYS A 227 3.08 15.35 -9.40
N GLY A 228 3.20 14.04 -9.32
CA GLY A 228 2.82 13.09 -10.35
C GLY A 228 2.02 11.93 -9.78
N ASN A 229 2.01 10.82 -10.50
CA ASN A 229 1.31 9.61 -10.06
C ASN A 229 2.03 8.96 -8.86
N PRO A 230 1.43 8.96 -7.64
CA PRO A 230 2.09 8.45 -6.44
C PRO A 230 2.26 6.92 -6.46
N TYR A 231 1.47 6.22 -7.26
CA TYR A 231 1.53 4.76 -7.33
C TYR A 231 2.76 4.30 -8.11
N ILE A 232 2.99 4.88 -9.29
CA ILE A 232 4.17 4.54 -10.10
C ILE A 232 5.46 5.02 -9.42
N LYS A 233 5.43 6.22 -8.84
CA LYS A 233 6.56 6.77 -8.12
C LYS A 233 7.05 5.89 -6.95
N SER A 234 6.17 5.11 -6.34
CA SER A 234 6.52 4.20 -5.25
C SER A 234 7.02 2.84 -5.72
N MET A 235 7.05 2.59 -7.05
CA MET A 235 7.52 1.35 -7.66
C MET A 235 8.91 1.51 -8.30
N LEU A 236 9.25 2.74 -8.68
CA LEU A 236 10.52 3.15 -9.23
C LEU A 236 11.40 3.80 -8.16
#